data_f7b342ef23304995bedb0ed6e010c497
#
_entry.id   f7b342ef23304995bedb0ed6e010c497
#
_cell.length_a   1.000
_cell.length_b   1.000
_cell.length_c   1.000
_cell.angle_alpha   90.00
_cell.angle_beta   90.00
_cell.angle_gamma   90.00
#
_symmetry.space_group_name_H-M   'P 1'
#
loop_
_entity.id
_entity.type
_entity.pdbx_description
1 polymer ?
#
loop_
_entity_poly.entity_id
_entity_poly.type
_entity_poly.pdbx_seq_one_letter_code
_entity_poly.pdbx_strand_id
1 'polypeptide(L)'
;KGAVDQYNFSFATNISNVVFIGANLAVTDINYSTSTIYDEEFSGGDHLYLDNALSSEGTGYSVNVGTIVRPVDFLRLGVAYNSPTWYKMTDYFHADAGTSIAQYDPAKMDASTPDKMYSDYELRTPDKWIFSAAAVIEQYGLISVDYEIANYKGMRLCT
;
A
#
# COMPACT_ATOMS: atom_id res chain seq x y z
N LYS A 1 11.31 -8.11 5.85
CA LYS A 1 10.12 -8.97 5.69
C LYS A 1 8.89 -8.08 5.73
N GLY A 2 7.81 -8.44 4.99
CA GLY A 2 6.59 -7.65 5.01
C GLY A 2 5.37 -8.49 4.68
N ALA A 3 4.21 -8.04 5.17
CA ALA A 3 2.90 -8.58 4.87
C ALA A 3 1.92 -7.41 4.66
N VAL A 4 0.98 -7.62 3.75
CA VAL A 4 -0.18 -6.76 3.56
C VAL A 4 -1.40 -7.66 3.56
N ASP A 5 -2.21 -7.55 4.60
CA ASP A 5 -3.44 -8.32 4.74
C ASP A 5 -4.64 -7.42 4.44
N GLN A 6 -5.55 -7.90 3.59
CA GLN A 6 -6.74 -7.14 3.22
C GLN A 6 -8.00 -7.94 3.49
N TYR A 7 -8.88 -7.35 4.28
CA TYR A 7 -10.19 -7.89 4.62
C TYR A 7 -11.26 -7.16 3.81
N ASN A 8 -12.04 -7.92 3.04
CA ASN A 8 -13.06 -7.38 2.14
C ASN A 8 -14.45 -7.81 2.58
N PHE A 9 -15.34 -6.84 2.79
CA PHE A 9 -16.75 -7.07 3.08
C PHE A 9 -17.57 -6.59 1.90
N SER A 10 -18.08 -7.55 1.12
CA SER A 10 -18.77 -7.26 -0.13
C SER A 10 -20.25 -7.56 -0.05
N PHE A 11 -21.05 -6.67 -0.62
CA PHE A 11 -22.47 -6.86 -0.83
C PHE A 11 -22.80 -6.65 -2.31
N ALA A 12 -23.65 -7.51 -2.87
CA ALA A 12 -24.11 -7.34 -4.24
C ALA A 12 -25.59 -7.72 -4.34
N THR A 13 -26.32 -7.03 -5.19
CA THR A 13 -27.71 -7.30 -5.50
C THR A 13 -27.99 -7.23 -7.01
N ASN A 14 -28.98 -7.97 -7.44
CA ASN A 14 -29.44 -8.02 -8.82
C ASN A 14 -30.91 -7.58 -8.87
N ILE A 15 -31.20 -6.61 -9.72
CA ILE A 15 -32.55 -6.07 -9.93
C ILE A 15 -33.01 -6.48 -11.34
N SER A 16 -34.01 -7.37 -11.38
CA SER A 16 -34.66 -7.83 -12.62
C SER A 16 -33.72 -8.41 -13.69
N ASN A 17 -32.53 -8.89 -13.30
CA ASN A 17 -31.48 -9.34 -14.24
C ASN A 17 -31.00 -8.29 -15.24
N VAL A 18 -31.30 -7.03 -15.00
CA VAL A 18 -30.92 -5.89 -15.85
C VAL A 18 -29.90 -5.01 -15.15
N VAL A 19 -30.06 -4.78 -13.84
CA VAL A 19 -29.16 -3.91 -13.07
C VAL A 19 -28.54 -4.70 -11.93
N PHE A 20 -27.21 -4.68 -11.87
CA PHE A 20 -26.42 -5.31 -10.83
C PHE A 20 -25.68 -4.20 -10.08
N ILE A 21 -25.81 -4.17 -8.76
CA ILE A 21 -25.18 -3.17 -7.90
C ILE A 21 -24.31 -3.92 -6.89
N GLY A 22 -23.09 -3.45 -6.71
CA GLY A 22 -22.15 -3.98 -5.74
C GLY A 22 -21.49 -2.87 -4.94
N ALA A 23 -21.20 -3.20 -3.68
CA ALA A 23 -20.40 -2.37 -2.79
C ALA A 23 -19.42 -3.24 -2.02
N ASN A 24 -18.22 -2.72 -1.78
CA ASN A 24 -17.18 -3.39 -1.00
C ASN A 24 -16.55 -2.40 -0.03
N LEU A 25 -16.39 -2.81 1.22
CA LEU A 25 -15.56 -2.16 2.22
C LEU A 25 -14.28 -2.98 2.38
N ALA A 26 -13.13 -2.36 2.15
CA ALA A 26 -11.84 -2.99 2.36
C ALA A 26 -11.13 -2.36 3.56
N VAL A 27 -10.59 -3.23 4.42
CA VAL A 27 -9.71 -2.89 5.53
C VAL A 27 -8.37 -3.54 5.24
N THR A 28 -7.31 -2.74 5.18
CA THR A 28 -5.96 -3.20 4.86
C THR A 28 -5.08 -3.02 6.09
N ASP A 29 -4.35 -4.05 6.45
CA ASP A 29 -3.31 -4.03 7.48
C ASP A 29 -1.94 -4.21 6.83
N ILE A 30 -1.00 -3.33 7.17
CA ILE A 30 0.34 -3.32 6.61
C ILE A 30 1.33 -3.49 7.74
N ASN A 31 2.22 -4.46 7.58
CA ASN A 31 3.35 -4.66 8.47
C ASN A 31 4.59 -4.93 7.61
N TYR A 32 5.58 -4.06 7.72
CA TYR A 32 6.83 -4.19 7.00
C TYR A 32 8.01 -3.96 7.94
N SER A 33 9.03 -4.80 7.85
CA SER A 33 10.27 -4.59 8.56
C SER A 33 11.48 -4.92 7.70
N THR A 34 12.50 -4.09 7.79
CA THR A 34 13.80 -4.31 7.17
C THR A 34 14.90 -3.98 8.16
N SER A 35 15.98 -4.76 8.12
CA SER A 35 17.22 -4.45 8.81
C SER A 35 18.37 -4.59 7.85
N THR A 36 19.38 -3.76 8.05
CA THR A 36 20.61 -3.77 7.26
C THR A 36 21.78 -3.67 8.21
N ILE A 37 22.69 -4.62 8.09
CA ILE A 37 23.97 -4.62 8.81
C ILE A 37 25.06 -4.36 7.79
N TYR A 38 25.83 -3.30 8.03
CA TYR A 38 27.05 -3.01 7.30
C TYR A 38 28.21 -3.20 8.26
N ASP A 39 29.15 -4.03 7.90
CA ASP A 39 30.36 -4.32 8.67
C ASP A 39 31.58 -4.25 7.73
N GLU A 40 32.57 -3.47 8.12
CA GLU A 40 33.81 -3.29 7.37
C GLU A 40 35.02 -3.53 8.29
N GLU A 41 35.86 -4.48 7.90
CA GLU A 41 37.09 -4.82 8.58
C GLU A 41 38.30 -4.22 7.82
N PHE A 42 39.14 -3.51 8.53
CA PHE A 42 40.33 -2.89 7.99
C PHE A 42 41.58 -3.78 8.20
N SER A 43 42.57 -3.63 7.33
CA SER A 43 43.81 -4.43 7.36
C SER A 43 44.60 -4.36 8.68
N GLY A 44 44.30 -3.41 9.56
CA GLY A 44 44.88 -3.27 10.90
C GLY A 44 44.15 -4.03 12.01
N GLY A 45 43.04 -4.73 11.70
CA GLY A 45 42.20 -5.37 12.68
C GLY A 45 41.13 -4.44 13.30
N ASP A 46 41.10 -3.19 12.85
CA ASP A 46 40.03 -2.25 13.20
C ASP A 46 38.77 -2.57 12.40
N HIS A 47 37.60 -2.27 12.94
CA HIS A 47 36.32 -2.46 12.27
C HIS A 47 35.40 -1.26 12.45
N LEU A 48 34.45 -1.15 11.52
CA LEU A 48 33.32 -0.23 11.56
C LEU A 48 32.04 -1.06 11.34
N TYR A 49 31.03 -0.86 12.17
CA TYR A 49 29.72 -1.44 11.91
C TYR A 49 28.63 -0.37 11.92
N LEU A 50 27.61 -0.60 11.11
CA LEU A 50 26.35 0.15 11.12
C LEU A 50 25.22 -0.86 11.03
N ASP A 51 24.41 -0.93 12.08
CA ASP A 51 23.15 -1.68 12.08
C ASP A 51 22.00 -0.68 12.07
N ASN A 52 21.08 -0.86 11.13
CA ASN A 52 19.86 -0.07 11.09
C ASN A 52 18.64 -0.95 10.83
N ALA A 53 17.56 -0.61 11.49
CA ALA A 53 16.27 -1.27 11.38
C ALA A 53 15.17 -0.24 11.14
N LEU A 54 14.28 -0.56 10.21
CA LEU A 54 13.06 0.18 9.94
C LEU A 54 11.88 -0.79 10.01
N SER A 55 10.86 -0.44 10.78
CA SER A 55 9.57 -1.12 10.80
C SER A 55 8.48 -0.11 10.48
N SER A 56 7.60 -0.47 9.55
CA SER A 56 6.43 0.34 9.16
C SER A 56 5.17 -0.46 9.42
N GLU A 57 4.27 0.09 10.20
CA GLU A 57 3.00 -0.52 10.53
C GLU A 57 1.86 0.43 10.18
N GLY A 58 0.73 -0.10 9.72
CA GLY A 58 -0.40 0.77 9.43
C GLY A 58 -1.66 0.08 9.01
N THR A 59 -2.76 0.81 9.11
CA THR A 59 -4.09 0.34 8.73
C THR A 59 -4.72 1.31 7.74
N GLY A 60 -5.36 0.76 6.71
CA GLY A 60 -6.04 1.53 5.66
C GLY A 60 -7.49 1.12 5.48
N TYR A 61 -8.32 2.06 5.04
CA TYR A 61 -9.73 1.83 4.74
C TYR A 61 -10.09 2.37 3.36
N SER A 62 -10.86 1.61 2.59
CA SER A 62 -11.41 2.07 1.32
C SER A 62 -12.80 1.51 1.07
N VAL A 63 -13.56 2.22 0.25
CA VAL A 63 -14.91 1.81 -0.18
C VAL A 63 -14.94 1.78 -1.70
N ASN A 64 -15.48 0.70 -2.25
CA ASN A 64 -15.66 0.53 -3.68
C ASN A 64 -17.14 0.30 -3.96
N VAL A 65 -17.67 1.00 -4.94
CA VAL A 65 -19.06 0.82 -5.38
C VAL A 65 -19.09 0.70 -6.89
N GLY A 66 -19.97 -0.16 -7.39
CA GLY A 66 -20.08 -0.34 -8.83
C GLY A 66 -21.48 -0.79 -9.24
N THR A 67 -21.80 -0.52 -10.49
CA THR A 67 -23.02 -1.01 -11.11
C THR A 67 -22.73 -1.52 -12.50
N ILE A 68 -23.43 -2.58 -12.88
CA ILE A 68 -23.44 -3.11 -14.25
C ILE A 68 -24.89 -3.08 -14.71
N VAL A 69 -25.11 -2.53 -15.89
CA VAL A 69 -26.41 -2.51 -16.56
C VAL A 69 -26.34 -3.38 -17.80
N ARG A 70 -27.33 -4.21 -17.99
CA ARG A 70 -27.52 -5.09 -19.15
C ARG A 70 -28.75 -4.66 -19.93
N PRO A 71 -28.62 -3.62 -20.79
CA PRO A 71 -29.76 -3.07 -21.51
C PRO A 71 -30.35 -4.05 -22.53
N VAL A 72 -29.49 -4.91 -23.07
CA VAL A 72 -29.84 -6.03 -23.97
C VAL A 72 -28.97 -7.24 -23.67
N ASP A 73 -29.35 -8.41 -24.11
CA ASP A 73 -28.71 -9.67 -23.72
C ASP A 73 -27.22 -9.75 -24.10
N PHE A 74 -26.84 -9.12 -25.19
CA PHE A 74 -25.47 -9.14 -25.69
C PHE A 74 -24.60 -8.01 -25.14
N LEU A 75 -25.17 -6.94 -24.55
CA LEU A 75 -24.41 -5.74 -24.13
C LEU A 75 -24.43 -5.58 -22.61
N ARG A 76 -23.27 -5.32 -22.03
CA ARG A 76 -23.09 -4.98 -20.61
C ARG A 76 -22.30 -3.69 -20.51
N LEU A 77 -22.81 -2.76 -19.72
CA LEU A 77 -22.16 -1.48 -19.42
C LEU A 77 -21.93 -1.41 -17.93
N GLY A 78 -20.73 -1.03 -17.52
CA GLY A 78 -20.35 -0.94 -16.11
C GLY A 78 -19.78 0.40 -15.77
N VAL A 79 -20.02 0.86 -14.54
CA VAL A 79 -19.31 1.96 -13.92
C VAL A 79 -18.95 1.56 -12.50
N ALA A 80 -17.71 1.81 -12.11
CA ALA A 80 -17.26 1.60 -10.75
C ALA A 80 -16.49 2.81 -10.23
N TYR A 81 -16.65 3.10 -8.96
CA TYR A 81 -15.91 4.10 -8.22
C TYR A 81 -15.14 3.43 -7.09
N ASN A 82 -13.84 3.63 -7.08
CA ASN A 82 -12.97 3.22 -5.99
C ASN A 82 -12.55 4.47 -5.22
N SER A 83 -12.97 4.55 -3.96
CA SER A 83 -12.56 5.65 -3.09
C SER A 83 -11.04 5.67 -2.89
N PRO A 84 -10.47 6.79 -2.46
CA PRO A 84 -9.14 6.76 -1.88
C PRO A 84 -9.07 5.72 -0.77
N THR A 85 -7.89 5.15 -0.58
CA THR A 85 -7.57 4.44 0.67
C THR A 85 -6.92 5.43 1.62
N TRP A 86 -7.47 5.53 2.82
CA TRP A 86 -6.92 6.35 3.89
C TRP A 86 -6.10 5.44 4.80
N TYR A 87 -4.78 5.62 4.79
CA TYR A 87 -3.84 4.90 5.63
C TYR A 87 -3.43 5.77 6.80
N LYS A 88 -3.38 5.17 7.99
CA LYS A 88 -2.64 5.67 9.14
C LYS A 88 -1.45 4.77 9.33
N MET A 89 -0.26 5.36 9.26
CA MET A 89 1.00 4.65 9.26
C MET A 89 1.89 5.16 10.38
N THR A 90 2.68 4.26 10.95
CA THR A 90 3.73 4.57 11.92
C THR A 90 5.01 3.90 11.48
N ASP A 91 6.07 4.67 11.34
CA ASP A 91 7.41 4.18 11.07
C ASP A 91 8.25 4.22 12.35
N TYR A 92 8.90 3.10 12.65
CA TYR A 92 9.87 2.96 13.73
C TYR A 92 11.25 2.80 13.13
N PHE A 93 12.17 3.65 13.55
CA PHE A 93 13.55 3.61 13.08
C PHE A 93 14.51 3.45 14.25
N HIS A 94 15.50 2.59 14.10
CA HIS A 94 16.60 2.40 15.01
C HIS A 94 17.90 2.21 14.23
N ALA A 95 18.97 2.83 14.70
CA ALA A 95 20.30 2.63 14.13
C ALA A 95 21.36 2.67 15.22
N ASP A 96 22.29 1.73 15.14
CA ASP A 96 23.51 1.64 15.94
C ASP A 96 24.72 1.66 15.02
N ALA A 97 25.72 2.42 15.41
CA ALA A 97 26.99 2.47 14.71
C ALA A 97 28.12 2.42 15.73
N GLY A 98 29.18 1.73 15.39
CA GLY A 98 30.37 1.67 16.24
C GLY A 98 31.64 1.43 15.44
N THR A 99 32.76 1.76 16.03
CA THR A 99 34.07 1.58 15.43
C THR A 99 35.13 1.25 16.49
N SER A 100 36.10 0.42 16.13
CA SER A 100 37.29 0.12 16.94
C SER A 100 38.53 0.90 16.53
N ILE A 101 38.40 1.84 15.56
CA ILE A 101 39.56 2.60 15.07
C ILE A 101 40.19 3.43 16.18
N ALA A 102 41.40 3.05 16.61
CA ALA A 102 42.10 3.58 17.78
C ALA A 102 42.47 5.06 17.73
N GLN A 103 42.31 5.75 16.61
CA GLN A 103 42.57 7.18 16.42
C GLN A 103 41.47 8.10 16.95
N TYR A 104 40.32 7.54 17.29
CA TYR A 104 39.16 8.30 17.78
C TYR A 104 39.05 8.25 19.30
N ASP A 105 38.37 9.26 19.85
CA ASP A 105 38.02 9.34 21.26
C ASP A 105 37.11 8.15 21.64
N PRO A 106 37.53 7.30 22.60
CA PRO A 106 36.71 6.15 23.03
C PRO A 106 35.27 6.49 23.41
N ALA A 107 35.01 7.71 23.86
CA ALA A 107 33.66 8.17 24.20
C ALA A 107 32.77 8.46 22.96
N LYS A 108 33.34 8.40 21.77
CA LYS A 108 32.64 8.66 20.48
C LYS A 108 32.71 7.46 19.53
N MET A 109 33.15 6.33 20.00
CA MET A 109 33.29 5.12 19.18
C MET A 109 31.94 4.46 18.88
N ASP A 110 30.96 4.65 19.76
CA ASP A 110 29.62 4.11 19.58
C ASP A 110 28.59 5.23 19.54
N ALA A 111 27.64 5.10 18.64
CA ALA A 111 26.52 6.01 18.49
C ALA A 111 25.24 5.20 18.26
N SER A 112 24.18 5.56 18.94
CA SER A 112 22.88 4.93 18.81
C SER A 112 21.79 5.99 18.70
N THR A 113 20.78 5.72 17.89
CA THR A 113 19.57 6.53 17.91
C THR A 113 18.78 6.30 19.21
N PRO A 114 18.02 7.29 19.71
CA PRO A 114 17.12 7.06 20.85
C PRO A 114 16.17 5.87 20.64
N ASP A 115 15.90 5.11 21.67
CA ASP A 115 15.13 3.85 21.65
C ASP A 115 13.70 3.93 21.06
N LYS A 116 13.22 5.10 20.70
CA LYS A 116 11.87 5.31 20.19
C LYS A 116 11.82 6.46 19.18
N MET A 117 12.60 6.37 18.12
CA MET A 117 12.34 7.22 16.96
C MET A 117 11.18 6.65 16.19
N TYR A 118 10.04 7.32 16.23
CA TYR A 118 8.86 6.97 15.45
C TYR A 118 8.31 8.20 14.74
N SER A 119 7.65 7.97 13.62
CA SER A 119 6.95 9.00 12.84
C SER A 119 5.57 8.51 12.46
N ASP A 120 4.55 9.23 12.88
CA ASP A 120 3.17 8.98 12.49
C ASP A 120 2.84 9.84 11.26
N TYR A 121 2.18 9.24 10.27
CA TYR A 121 1.74 9.96 9.09
C TYR A 121 0.46 9.37 8.51
N GLU A 122 -0.27 10.20 7.78
CA GLU A 122 -1.45 9.79 7.05
C GLU A 122 -1.16 9.81 5.54
N LEU A 123 -1.45 8.69 4.88
CA LEU A 123 -1.32 8.57 3.44
C LEU A 123 -2.70 8.37 2.82
N ARG A 124 -3.04 9.22 1.83
CA ARG A 124 -4.25 9.09 1.03
C ARG A 124 -3.88 8.75 -0.40
N THR A 125 -4.40 7.63 -0.92
CA THR A 125 -4.23 7.23 -2.32
C THR A 125 -5.18 7.99 -3.25
N PRO A 126 -4.99 7.95 -4.58
CA PRO A 126 -5.94 8.54 -5.51
C PRO A 126 -7.26 7.76 -5.54
N ASP A 127 -8.34 8.47 -5.82
CA ASP A 127 -9.61 7.86 -6.21
C ASP A 127 -9.60 7.49 -7.69
N LYS A 128 -10.43 6.52 -8.05
CA LYS A 128 -10.49 6.00 -9.41
C LYS A 128 -11.93 5.79 -9.87
N TRP A 129 -12.18 6.15 -11.12
CA TRP A 129 -13.38 5.82 -11.86
C TRP A 129 -13.06 4.81 -12.95
N ILE A 130 -13.87 3.77 -13.07
CA ILE A 130 -13.73 2.75 -14.10
C ILE A 130 -15.03 2.68 -14.88
N PHE A 131 -14.93 2.79 -16.19
CA PHE A 131 -16.02 2.64 -17.15
C PHE A 131 -15.75 1.42 -17.99
N SER A 132 -16.70 0.50 -18.04
CA SER A 132 -16.56 -0.79 -18.72
C SER A 132 -17.67 -1.00 -19.73
N ALA A 133 -17.34 -1.55 -20.88
CA ALA A 133 -18.30 -2.03 -21.86
C ALA A 133 -17.89 -3.42 -22.33
N ALA A 134 -18.83 -4.35 -22.38
CA ALA A 134 -18.61 -5.70 -22.89
C ALA A 134 -19.75 -6.14 -23.80
N ALA A 135 -19.38 -6.72 -24.94
CA ALA A 135 -20.32 -7.32 -25.90
C ALA A 135 -20.06 -8.83 -25.99
N VAL A 136 -21.12 -9.60 -25.80
CA VAL A 136 -21.12 -11.07 -25.97
C VAL A 136 -21.67 -11.39 -27.36
N ILE A 137 -20.84 -12.03 -28.16
CA ILE A 137 -21.18 -12.37 -29.57
C ILE A 137 -21.55 -13.85 -29.57
N GLU A 138 -22.76 -14.14 -29.05
CA GLU A 138 -23.31 -15.50 -28.96
C GLU A 138 -22.26 -16.56 -28.57
N GLN A 139 -22.08 -17.58 -29.44
CA GLN A 139 -21.10 -18.65 -29.22
C GLN A 139 -19.69 -18.33 -29.79
N TYR A 140 -19.50 -17.16 -30.40
CA TYR A 140 -18.26 -16.82 -31.08
C TYR A 140 -17.24 -16.14 -30.19
N GLY A 141 -17.66 -15.42 -29.17
CA GLY A 141 -16.73 -14.77 -28.28
C GLY A 141 -17.29 -13.63 -27.45
N LEU A 142 -16.37 -12.98 -26.70
CA LEU A 142 -16.65 -11.81 -25.88
C LEU A 142 -15.58 -10.76 -26.18
N ILE A 143 -15.99 -9.52 -26.34
CA ILE A 143 -15.12 -8.36 -26.43
C ILE A 143 -15.43 -7.44 -25.26
N SER A 144 -14.40 -7.00 -24.52
CA SER A 144 -14.54 -6.01 -23.45
C SER A 144 -13.52 -4.89 -23.58
N VAL A 145 -13.92 -3.70 -23.15
CA VAL A 145 -13.08 -2.50 -23.06
C VAL A 145 -13.31 -1.85 -21.72
N ASP A 146 -12.22 -1.50 -21.03
CA ASP A 146 -12.24 -0.80 -19.76
C ASP A 146 -11.45 0.51 -19.88
N TYR A 147 -12.00 1.58 -19.31
CA TYR A 147 -11.37 2.88 -19.24
C TYR A 147 -11.29 3.35 -17.79
N GLU A 148 -10.07 3.59 -17.29
CA GLU A 148 -9.81 4.03 -15.91
C GLU A 148 -9.35 5.49 -15.88
N ILE A 149 -9.94 6.28 -14.99
CA ILE A 149 -9.52 7.63 -14.66
C ILE A 149 -9.07 7.64 -13.21
N ALA A 150 -7.80 7.95 -12.95
CA ALA A 150 -7.24 8.10 -11.61
C ALA A 150 -6.96 9.58 -11.29
N ASN A 151 -7.46 10.04 -10.14
CA ASN A 151 -7.30 11.43 -9.68
C ASN A 151 -6.09 11.56 -8.75
N TYR A 152 -4.90 11.67 -9.31
CA TYR A 152 -3.66 11.82 -8.54
C TYR A 152 -3.54 13.14 -7.76
N LYS A 153 -4.31 14.18 -8.11
CA LYS A 153 -4.35 15.46 -7.36
C LYS A 153 -4.91 15.29 -5.95
N GLY A 154 -5.68 14.23 -5.73
CA GLY A 154 -6.26 13.89 -4.43
C GLY A 154 -5.29 13.20 -3.48
N MET A 155 -4.12 12.77 -3.94
CA MET A 155 -3.10 12.13 -3.08
C MET A 155 -2.55 13.13 -2.06
N ARG A 156 -2.38 12.67 -0.82
CA ARG A 156 -1.80 13.47 0.27
C ARG A 156 -0.97 12.59 1.17
N LEU A 157 0.16 13.12 1.60
CA LEU A 157 0.96 12.65 2.71
C LEU A 157 1.00 13.77 3.73
N CYS A 158 0.48 13.51 4.93
CA CYS A 158 0.43 14.47 6.04
C CYS A 158 1.16 13.86 7.23
N THR A 159 2.09 14.61 7.80
CA THR A 159 2.82 14.31 9.05
C THR A 159 2.33 15.24 10.15
#